data_f619b52030a5875f594b587c4cf53b8c
#
_entry.id   f619b52030a5875f594b587c4cf53b8c
#
_cell.length_a   1.000
_cell.length_b   1.000
_cell.length_c   1.000
_cell.angle_alpha   90.00
_cell.angle_beta   90.00
_cell.angle_gamma   90.00
#
_symmetry.space_group_name_H-M   'P 1'
#
loop_
_entity.id
_entity.type
_entity.pdbx_description
1 polymer ?
#
loop_
_entity_poly.entity_id
_entity_poly.type
_entity_poly.pdbx_seq_one_letter_code
_entity_poly.pdbx_strand_id
1 'polypeptide(L)'
;MHYLYLMSNKEELTEQLVKDHVEHLKALDVNGKLVLCGPFSDYPGGMVVFRADSYDQAILVAESDPFIASGHKTYELRTLEVANKDNNYLL
;
A
#
# COMPACT_ATOMS: atom_id res chain seq x y z
N MET A 1 -11.90 3.99 6.66
CA MET A 1 -10.73 4.82 6.98
C MET A 1 -9.64 4.61 5.93
N HIS A 2 -8.77 5.57 5.79
CA HIS A 2 -7.67 5.52 4.83
C HIS A 2 -6.37 5.15 5.52
N TYR A 3 -5.60 4.30 4.87
CA TYR A 3 -4.30 3.84 5.34
C TYR A 3 -3.32 3.89 4.18
N LEU A 4 -2.05 3.89 4.50
CA LEU A 4 -1.02 3.69 3.49
C LEU A 4 0.10 2.82 4.06
N TYR A 5 0.71 2.02 3.20
CA TYR A 5 1.97 1.41 3.54
C TYR A 5 3.06 1.88 2.58
N LEU A 6 4.15 2.32 3.19
CA LEU A 6 5.36 2.74 2.53
C LEU A 6 6.30 1.54 2.49
N MET A 7 6.81 1.23 1.33
CA MET A 7 7.70 0.09 1.17
C MET A 7 9.11 0.55 0.82
N SER A 8 10.09 -0.14 1.39
CA SER A 8 11.50 0.02 1.02
C SER A 8 12.04 -1.30 0.50
N ASN A 9 12.76 -1.27 -0.60
CA ASN A 9 13.35 -2.45 -1.20
C ASN A 9 14.47 -2.98 -0.30
N LYS A 10 14.41 -4.28 0.00
CA LYS A 10 15.43 -4.97 0.79
C LYS A 10 16.24 -5.91 -0.08
N GLU A 11 15.59 -6.59 -1.02
CA GLU A 11 16.20 -7.54 -1.93
C GLU A 11 15.75 -7.27 -3.35
N GLU A 12 16.52 -7.78 -4.32
CA GLU A 12 16.20 -7.64 -5.73
C GLU A 12 14.86 -8.33 -6.05
N LEU A 13 13.99 -7.62 -6.78
CA LEU A 13 12.67 -8.12 -7.13
C LEU A 13 12.75 -9.01 -8.37
N THR A 14 12.03 -10.14 -8.34
CA THR A 14 11.87 -10.99 -9.51
C THR A 14 10.68 -10.53 -10.33
N GLU A 15 10.67 -10.87 -11.61
CA GLU A 15 9.53 -10.58 -12.49
C GLU A 15 8.24 -11.22 -11.97
N GLN A 16 8.31 -12.46 -11.50
CA GLN A 16 7.13 -13.16 -10.97
C GLN A 16 6.60 -12.48 -9.72
N LEU A 17 7.49 -12.02 -8.84
CA LEU A 17 7.08 -11.32 -7.62
C LEU A 17 6.36 -9.99 -7.95
N VAL A 18 6.83 -9.27 -8.96
CA VAL A 18 6.17 -8.05 -9.43
C VAL A 18 4.77 -8.37 -9.95
N LYS A 19 4.63 -9.45 -10.72
CA LYS A 19 3.31 -9.89 -11.22
C LYS A 19 2.36 -10.25 -10.08
N ASP A 20 2.84 -10.95 -9.07
CA ASP A 20 2.05 -11.33 -7.91
C ASP A 20 1.59 -10.09 -7.11
N HIS A 21 2.48 -9.12 -6.95
CA HIS A 21 2.15 -7.84 -6.33
C HIS A 21 1.05 -7.11 -7.11
N VAL A 22 1.14 -7.07 -8.43
CA VAL A 22 0.14 -6.43 -9.28
C VAL A 22 -1.23 -7.11 -9.12
N GLU A 23 -1.28 -8.43 -9.01
CA GLU A 23 -2.53 -9.16 -8.76
C GLU A 23 -3.13 -8.78 -7.40
N HIS A 24 -2.31 -8.59 -6.37
CA HIS A 24 -2.76 -8.09 -5.07
C HIS A 24 -3.40 -6.70 -5.19
N LEU A 25 -2.77 -5.79 -5.95
CA LEU A 25 -3.30 -4.45 -6.19
C LEU A 25 -4.63 -4.49 -6.96
N LYS A 26 -4.73 -5.36 -7.98
CA LYS A 26 -5.96 -5.53 -8.75
C LYS A 26 -7.11 -6.01 -7.88
N ALA A 27 -6.85 -6.92 -6.94
CA ALA A 27 -7.86 -7.41 -6.01
C ALA A 27 -8.37 -6.28 -5.10
N LEU A 28 -7.48 -5.43 -4.60
CA LEU A 28 -7.87 -4.25 -3.82
C LEU A 28 -8.72 -3.29 -4.67
N ASP A 29 -8.34 -3.07 -5.91
CA ASP A 29 -9.03 -2.15 -6.83
C ASP A 29 -10.45 -2.65 -7.15
N VAL A 30 -10.58 -3.92 -7.49
CA VAL A 30 -11.88 -4.55 -7.78
C VAL A 30 -12.84 -4.43 -6.58
N ASN A 31 -12.31 -4.54 -5.36
CA ASN A 31 -13.10 -4.42 -4.13
C ASN A 31 -13.34 -2.96 -3.71
N GLY A 32 -12.92 -1.99 -4.51
CA GLY A 32 -13.12 -0.57 -4.22
C GLY A 32 -12.26 -0.03 -3.08
N LYS A 33 -11.21 -0.75 -2.70
CA LYS A 33 -10.36 -0.39 -1.56
C LYS A 33 -9.09 0.36 -1.96
N LEU A 34 -8.63 0.20 -3.19
CA LEU A 34 -7.41 0.87 -3.65
C LEU A 34 -7.72 2.34 -3.96
N VAL A 35 -6.91 3.26 -3.43
CA VAL A 35 -7.01 4.69 -3.72
C VAL A 35 -5.98 5.10 -4.76
N LEU A 36 -4.71 4.87 -4.47
CA LEU A 36 -3.63 5.06 -5.43
C LEU A 36 -2.40 4.27 -4.97
N CYS A 37 -1.52 3.96 -5.91
CA CYS A 37 -0.29 3.25 -5.61
C CYS A 37 0.75 3.53 -6.69
N GLY A 38 1.98 3.26 -6.39
CA GLY A 38 3.05 3.34 -7.36
C GLY A 38 4.43 3.22 -6.74
N PRO A 39 5.43 2.86 -7.56
CA PRO A 39 6.82 2.91 -7.15
C PRO A 39 7.31 4.36 -7.16
N PHE A 40 8.31 4.66 -6.32
CA PHE A 40 8.97 5.96 -6.37
C PHE A 40 10.00 5.97 -7.50
N SER A 41 10.09 7.10 -8.23
CA SER A 41 11.05 7.24 -9.31
C SER A 41 12.46 7.55 -8.83
N ASP A 42 12.59 8.08 -7.62
CA ASP A 42 13.84 8.59 -7.05
C ASP A 42 14.26 7.89 -5.75
N TYR A 43 13.60 6.79 -5.41
CA TYR A 43 13.87 6.03 -4.19
C TYR A 43 13.51 4.55 -4.41
N PRO A 44 14.31 3.60 -3.89
CA PRO A 44 14.01 2.17 -4.06
C PRO A 44 12.88 1.72 -3.13
N GLY A 45 11.66 1.92 -3.57
CA GLY A 45 10.45 1.61 -2.82
C GLY A 45 9.21 2.11 -3.52
N GLY A 46 8.11 2.13 -2.79
CA GLY A 46 6.82 2.56 -3.32
C GLY A 46 5.80 2.74 -2.21
N MET A 47 4.57 3.02 -2.62
CA MET A 47 3.49 3.33 -1.70
C MET A 47 2.17 2.76 -2.21
N VAL A 48 1.35 2.28 -1.27
CA VAL A 48 -0.04 1.89 -1.55
C VAL A 48 -0.95 2.62 -0.57
N VAL A 49 -1.89 3.39 -1.10
CA VAL A 49 -2.94 4.05 -0.31
C VAL A 49 -4.25 3.31 -0.53
N PHE A 50 -4.93 2.93 0.55
CA PHE A 50 -6.09 2.07 0.47
C PHE A 50 -7.07 2.35 1.62
N ARG A 51 -8.29 1.79 1.48
CA ARG A 51 -9.32 1.85 2.52
C ARG A 51 -9.41 0.53 3.24
N ALA A 52 -9.64 0.58 4.55
CA ALA A 52 -9.93 -0.58 5.37
C ALA A 52 -10.84 -0.16 6.54
N ASP A 53 -11.51 -1.14 7.16
CA ASP A 53 -12.45 -0.86 8.24
C ASP A 53 -11.75 -0.57 9.56
N SER A 54 -10.54 -1.09 9.75
CA SER A 54 -9.77 -0.93 10.98
C SER A 54 -8.27 -1.02 10.71
N TYR A 55 -7.48 -0.60 11.68
CA TYR A 55 -6.02 -0.74 11.64
C TYR A 55 -5.59 -2.20 11.52
N ASP A 56 -6.27 -3.10 12.24
CA ASP A 56 -5.97 -4.54 12.17
C ASP A 56 -6.21 -5.10 10.76
N GLN A 57 -7.30 -4.67 10.10
CA GLN A 57 -7.55 -5.02 8.71
C GLN A 57 -6.49 -4.44 7.77
N ALA A 58 -6.04 -3.22 8.04
CA ALA A 58 -4.99 -2.58 7.26
C ALA A 58 -3.66 -3.35 7.35
N ILE A 59 -3.31 -3.86 8.53
CA ILE A 59 -2.13 -4.72 8.72
C ILE A 59 -2.24 -5.96 7.82
N LEU A 60 -3.40 -6.61 7.81
CA LEU A 60 -3.62 -7.80 6.99
C LEU A 60 -3.44 -7.50 5.49
N VAL A 61 -3.94 -6.36 5.03
CA VAL A 61 -3.78 -5.93 3.64
C VAL A 61 -2.29 -5.75 3.31
N ALA A 62 -1.56 -5.02 4.14
CA ALA A 62 -0.14 -4.77 3.91
C ALA A 62 0.68 -6.08 3.92
N GLU A 63 0.44 -6.93 4.92
CA GLU A 63 1.18 -8.19 5.07
C GLU A 63 0.79 -9.25 4.06
N SER A 64 -0.33 -9.08 3.36
CA SER A 64 -0.75 -9.94 2.26
C SER A 64 -0.10 -9.55 0.93
N ASP A 65 0.51 -8.37 0.83
CA ASP A 65 1.24 -7.97 -0.37
C ASP A 65 2.44 -8.91 -0.57
N PRO A 66 2.55 -9.59 -1.71
CA PRO A 66 3.67 -10.51 -1.97
C PRO A 66 5.06 -9.90 -1.79
N PHE A 67 5.23 -8.60 -2.04
CA PHE A 67 6.50 -7.91 -1.78
C PHE A 67 6.88 -7.97 -0.31
N ILE A 68 5.90 -7.85 0.58
CA ILE A 68 6.11 -7.84 2.03
C ILE A 68 6.11 -9.28 2.56
N ALA A 69 5.14 -10.09 2.13
CA ALA A 69 5.01 -11.48 2.56
C ALA A 69 6.26 -12.31 2.24
N SER A 70 6.93 -12.02 1.13
CA SER A 70 8.15 -12.72 0.72
C SER A 70 9.41 -12.22 1.41
N GLY A 71 9.33 -11.10 2.11
CA GLY A 71 10.49 -10.47 2.75
C GLY A 71 11.38 -9.65 1.81
N HIS A 72 10.97 -9.44 0.56
CA HIS A 72 11.75 -8.66 -0.41
C HIS A 72 11.66 -7.16 -0.16
N LYS A 73 10.62 -6.70 0.54
CA LYS A 73 10.47 -5.32 0.97
C LYS A 73 10.10 -5.26 2.44
N THR A 74 10.56 -4.22 3.10
CA THR A 74 10.06 -3.81 4.42
C THR A 74 8.94 -2.78 4.22
N TYR A 75 8.13 -2.56 5.26
CA TYR A 75 7.04 -1.60 5.16
C TYR A 75 6.82 -0.83 6.46
N GLU A 76 6.21 0.32 6.31
CA GLU A 76 5.67 1.10 7.42
C GLU A 76 4.21 1.40 7.11
N LEU A 77 3.32 1.12 8.06
CA LEU A 77 1.89 1.38 7.95
C LEU A 77 1.55 2.67 8.66
N ARG A 78 0.73 3.52 8.02
CA ARG A 78 0.26 4.77 8.61
C ARG A 78 -1.24 4.90 8.38
N THR A 79 -1.92 5.47 9.36
CA THR A 79 -3.32 5.90 9.23
C THR A 79 -3.31 7.30 8.64
N LEU A 80 -4.04 7.50 7.55
CA LEU A 80 -4.10 8.78 6.86
C LEU A 80 -5.42 9.47 7.17
N GLU A 81 -5.35 10.67 7.72
CA GLU A 81 -6.50 11.56 7.79
C GLU A 81 -6.55 12.38 6.51
N VAL A 82 -7.55 12.12 5.67
CA VAL A 82 -7.65 12.80 4.37
C VAL A 82 -8.08 14.25 4.57
N ALA A 83 -7.23 15.17 4.14
CA ALA A 83 -7.55 16.59 4.14
C ALA A 83 -8.06 17.00 2.75
N ASN A 84 -9.22 17.66 2.70
CA ASN A 84 -9.79 18.15 1.46
C ASN A 84 -10.69 19.36 1.73
N LYS A 85 -11.27 19.91 0.67
CA LYS A 85 -12.14 21.08 0.77
C LYS A 85 -13.39 20.84 1.63
N ASP A 86 -13.90 19.61 1.67
CA ASP A 86 -15.14 19.28 2.38
C ASP A 86 -14.94 19.31 3.90
N ASN A 87 -13.73 19.08 4.38
CA ASN A 87 -13.38 19.19 5.81
C ASN A 87 -12.46 20.37 6.11
N ASN A 88 -12.42 21.34 5.19
CA ASN A 88 -11.58 22.54 5.31
C ASN A 88 -10.11 22.20 5.59
N TYR A 89 -9.61 21.13 4.93
CA TYR A 89 -8.23 20.66 5.05
C TYR A 89 -7.82 20.37 6.50
N LEU A 90 -8.79 19.92 7.31
CA LEU A 90 -8.63 19.57 8.72
C LEU A 90 -8.33 20.78 9.63
N LEU A 91 -8.53 22.00 9.12
CA LEU A 91 -8.29 23.22 9.88
C LEU A 91 -9.40 23.46 10.93
#